data_b7db673fb2f7c159746dff579b43bddf
#
_entry.id   b7db673fb2f7c159746dff579b43bddf
#
_cell.length_a   1.000
_cell.length_b   1.000
_cell.length_c   1.000
_cell.angle_alpha   90.00
_cell.angle_beta   90.00
_cell.angle_gamma   90.00
#
_symmetry.space_group_name_H-M   'P 1'
#
loop_
_entity.id
_entity.type
_entity.pdbx_description
1 polymer ?
#
loop_
_entity_poly.entity_id
_entity_poly.type
_entity_poly.pdbx_seq_one_letter_code
_entity_poly.pdbx_strand_id
1 'polypeptide(L)'
;MITHNRDNILKFDYLVIGAGTAGCVLANRLSENTQNKVAIFEAGHESDIWKVNMPLAILYAMHDPKYNYKYYSEPEPYLNNRRLFCPRGKMIGGCSAHNGMVYVRGNKNDFDRWESFGLKKWSYEKVLPYFKKIETWSGGENEFRGGKGILPVNQSKNKNPLFKAFLNSAEEAGYQINNDMNGEYQEGFGMYDVTIHNGERASASKYYLNSARNRKNLKVFTQSFVEKIIFDGKKAVGIEVIHNMNGVGRNLQDHLETYIQQECKTTDTLYTYINKFNMIKAGLKWFLNKSGPCSYSFLEAGGFCKSSSDMKYPNIQFHFFPAFVIDHGTVDPDRHGYQLHASLNQPKSRGKITLKSSNPYDYPKIQFNYLEDEYDLKETIKCVHVARNILKQNSMKPFAGKEIGPGENARNEKQIEEYIRSKAETAYHPSCTLKMGVDEMSVVDEELKIHGLQNIRVVDASIMPEITSGNLNAPTLMIAERASDFILNLNL
;
A
#
# COMPACT_ATOMS: atom_id res chain seq x y z
N MET A 1 -28.64 10.78 -29.25
CA MET A 1 -28.73 12.16 -28.73
C MET A 1 -29.31 12.10 -27.33
N ILE A 2 -28.47 12.20 -26.29
CA ILE A 2 -28.95 12.34 -24.91
C ILE A 2 -29.04 13.84 -24.66
N THR A 3 -30.26 14.36 -24.65
CA THR A 3 -30.55 15.75 -24.28
C THR A 3 -30.31 15.88 -22.77
N HIS A 4 -29.19 16.50 -22.39
CA HIS A 4 -28.96 16.90 -21.00
C HIS A 4 -29.96 18.03 -20.68
N ASN A 5 -30.93 17.70 -19.85
CA ASN A 5 -31.81 18.68 -19.24
C ASN A 5 -30.98 19.60 -18.34
N ARG A 6 -30.78 20.86 -18.71
CA ARG A 6 -29.93 21.83 -17.98
C ARG A 6 -30.49 22.22 -16.62
N ASP A 7 -31.66 21.76 -16.25
CA ASP A 7 -32.37 22.17 -15.05
C ASP A 7 -32.03 21.41 -13.76
N ASN A 8 -31.14 20.41 -13.81
CA ASN A 8 -30.73 19.60 -12.66
C ASN A 8 -29.20 19.57 -12.41
N ILE A 9 -28.54 20.73 -12.55
CA ILE A 9 -27.11 20.82 -12.20
C ILE A 9 -26.98 20.88 -10.68
N LEU A 10 -26.44 19.81 -10.07
CA LEU A 10 -26.06 19.81 -8.66
C LEU A 10 -24.79 20.64 -8.48
N LYS A 11 -24.82 21.57 -7.54
CA LYS A 11 -23.67 22.43 -7.21
C LYS A 11 -23.08 22.00 -5.87
N PHE A 12 -21.76 21.85 -5.85
CA PHE A 12 -20.95 21.53 -4.67
C PHE A 12 -19.78 22.50 -4.58
N ASP A 13 -19.30 22.69 -3.35
CA ASP A 13 -18.09 23.48 -3.09
C ASP A 13 -16.83 22.63 -3.36
N TYR A 14 -16.92 21.30 -3.11
CA TYR A 14 -15.83 20.37 -3.31
C TYR A 14 -16.32 19.10 -4.03
N LEU A 15 -15.57 18.71 -5.05
CA LEU A 15 -15.73 17.45 -5.77
C LEU A 15 -14.50 16.58 -5.52
N VAL A 16 -14.68 15.42 -4.89
CA VAL A 16 -13.64 14.42 -4.64
C VAL A 16 -13.80 13.29 -5.66
N ILE A 17 -12.79 13.10 -6.50
CA ILE A 17 -12.81 12.07 -7.56
C ILE A 17 -11.99 10.87 -7.11
N GLY A 18 -12.66 9.71 -6.99
CA GLY A 18 -12.13 8.48 -6.43
C GLY A 18 -12.32 8.39 -4.91
N ALA A 19 -13.11 7.41 -4.45
CA ALA A 19 -13.29 7.11 -3.04
C ALA A 19 -12.25 6.08 -2.54
N GLY A 20 -10.99 6.23 -2.96
CA GLY A 20 -9.86 5.47 -2.44
C GLY A 20 -9.46 5.90 -1.03
N THR A 21 -8.28 5.48 -0.58
CA THR A 21 -7.77 5.82 0.77
C THR A 21 -7.82 7.32 1.03
N ALA A 22 -7.23 8.14 0.16
CA ALA A 22 -7.18 9.59 0.31
C ALA A 22 -8.54 10.24 0.16
N GLY A 23 -9.35 9.84 -0.84
CA GLY A 23 -10.67 10.40 -1.06
C GLY A 23 -11.62 10.21 0.12
N CYS A 24 -11.55 9.07 0.82
CA CYS A 24 -12.32 8.83 2.04
C CYS A 24 -11.96 9.82 3.16
N VAL A 25 -10.68 10.14 3.32
CA VAL A 25 -10.20 11.15 4.28
C VAL A 25 -10.69 12.53 3.89
N LEU A 26 -10.47 12.94 2.64
CA LEU A 26 -10.91 14.25 2.13
C LEU A 26 -12.42 14.45 2.30
N ALA A 27 -13.23 13.48 1.88
CA ALA A 27 -14.68 13.56 2.02
C ALA A 27 -15.11 13.73 3.49
N ASN A 28 -14.46 13.00 4.41
CA ASN A 28 -14.71 13.16 5.83
C ASN A 28 -14.36 14.58 6.31
N ARG A 29 -13.10 15.01 6.09
CA ARG A 29 -12.60 16.28 6.64
C ARG A 29 -13.28 17.50 6.04
N LEU A 30 -13.47 17.55 4.71
CA LEU A 30 -14.11 18.66 4.04
C LEU A 30 -15.58 18.83 4.46
N SER A 31 -16.28 17.74 4.77
CA SER A 31 -17.68 17.77 5.22
C SER A 31 -17.87 17.99 6.73
N GLU A 32 -16.80 18.10 7.53
CA GLU A 32 -16.89 18.46 8.94
C GLU A 32 -17.51 19.86 9.12
N ASN A 33 -17.13 20.80 8.27
CA ASN A 33 -17.83 22.08 8.20
C ASN A 33 -19.15 21.89 7.44
N THR A 34 -20.28 22.03 8.15
CA THR A 34 -21.63 21.83 7.61
C THR A 34 -22.02 22.81 6.51
N GLN A 35 -21.31 23.92 6.36
CA GLN A 35 -21.52 24.89 5.28
C GLN A 35 -20.93 24.39 3.95
N ASN A 36 -19.96 23.52 3.97
CA ASN A 36 -19.35 22.96 2.76
C ASN A 36 -20.25 21.88 2.15
N LYS A 37 -20.64 22.03 0.91
CA LYS A 37 -21.33 20.98 0.12
C LYS A 37 -20.26 20.12 -0.57
N VAL A 38 -20.14 18.86 -0.18
CA VAL A 38 -19.11 17.94 -0.66
C VAL A 38 -19.75 16.80 -1.43
N ALA A 39 -19.19 16.46 -2.59
CA ALA A 39 -19.53 15.24 -3.32
C ALA A 39 -18.28 14.38 -3.55
N ILE A 40 -18.42 13.07 -3.38
CA ILE A 40 -17.39 12.10 -3.70
C ILE A 40 -17.92 11.09 -4.73
N PHE A 41 -17.12 10.83 -5.76
CA PHE A 41 -17.45 9.93 -6.88
C PHE A 41 -16.52 8.73 -6.88
N GLU A 42 -17.08 7.52 -6.98
CA GLU A 42 -16.33 6.26 -7.10
C GLU A 42 -16.84 5.47 -8.30
N ALA A 43 -15.91 5.05 -9.15
CA ALA A 43 -16.24 4.23 -10.32
C ALA A 43 -16.71 2.83 -9.95
N GLY A 44 -16.24 2.31 -8.82
CA GLY A 44 -16.56 0.98 -8.32
C GLY A 44 -17.76 0.92 -7.39
N HIS A 45 -17.83 -0.17 -6.65
CA HIS A 45 -18.97 -0.55 -5.81
C HIS A 45 -18.76 -0.19 -4.34
N GLU A 46 -19.79 -0.41 -3.54
CA GLU A 46 -19.70 -0.45 -2.08
C GLU A 46 -18.72 -1.55 -1.62
N SER A 47 -18.06 -1.32 -0.49
CA SER A 47 -17.05 -2.23 0.06
C SER A 47 -17.48 -2.94 1.35
N ASP A 48 -18.68 -2.67 1.87
CA ASP A 48 -19.16 -3.33 3.09
C ASP A 48 -19.66 -4.75 2.80
N ILE A 49 -18.72 -5.62 2.47
CA ILE A 49 -18.95 -7.03 2.17
C ILE A 49 -17.96 -7.91 2.94
N TRP A 50 -18.32 -9.15 3.21
CA TRP A 50 -17.47 -10.07 3.96
C TRP A 50 -16.09 -10.31 3.31
N LYS A 51 -16.02 -10.31 1.96
CA LYS A 51 -14.75 -10.45 1.20
C LYS A 51 -13.75 -9.34 1.52
N VAL A 52 -14.24 -8.17 1.93
CA VAL A 52 -13.43 -7.02 2.32
C VAL A 52 -13.21 -6.99 3.82
N ASN A 53 -14.27 -7.21 4.61
CA ASN A 53 -14.22 -7.07 6.06
C ASN A 53 -13.44 -8.19 6.75
N MET A 54 -13.44 -9.41 6.19
CA MET A 54 -12.68 -10.55 6.72
C MET A 54 -11.20 -10.44 6.35
N PRO A 55 -10.29 -10.26 7.31
CA PRO A 55 -8.86 -10.04 7.03
C PRO A 55 -8.23 -11.10 6.10
N LEU A 56 -8.48 -12.38 6.36
CA LEU A 56 -7.89 -13.47 5.56
C LEU A 56 -8.51 -13.60 4.16
N ALA A 57 -9.66 -12.96 3.89
CA ALA A 57 -10.36 -13.08 2.61
C ALA A 57 -9.85 -12.14 1.50
N ILE A 58 -8.70 -11.50 1.69
CA ILE A 58 -8.12 -10.50 0.76
C ILE A 58 -8.10 -10.99 -0.70
N LEU A 59 -7.72 -12.23 -0.96
CA LEU A 59 -7.60 -12.77 -2.32
C LEU A 59 -8.95 -12.82 -3.05
N TYR A 60 -10.06 -13.01 -2.34
CA TYR A 60 -11.39 -13.02 -2.96
C TYR A 60 -11.79 -11.65 -3.52
N ALA A 61 -11.44 -10.56 -2.83
CA ALA A 61 -11.68 -9.20 -3.34
C ALA A 61 -10.65 -8.81 -4.41
N MET A 62 -9.38 -9.22 -4.24
CA MET A 62 -8.29 -8.91 -5.14
C MET A 62 -8.45 -9.55 -6.53
N HIS A 63 -9.04 -10.73 -6.62
CA HIS A 63 -9.25 -11.42 -7.91
C HIS A 63 -10.63 -11.19 -8.51
N ASP A 64 -11.58 -10.57 -7.79
CA ASP A 64 -12.92 -10.28 -8.30
C ASP A 64 -12.92 -9.01 -9.17
N PRO A 65 -13.21 -9.12 -10.51
CA PRO A 65 -13.21 -7.97 -11.42
C PRO A 65 -14.26 -6.91 -11.07
N LYS A 66 -15.25 -7.24 -10.23
CA LYS A 66 -16.22 -6.29 -9.70
C LYS A 66 -15.55 -5.28 -8.76
N TYR A 67 -14.57 -5.74 -7.97
CA TYR A 67 -13.92 -4.97 -6.91
C TYR A 67 -12.47 -4.59 -7.20
N ASN A 68 -11.93 -5.02 -8.36
CA ASN A 68 -10.56 -4.77 -8.76
C ASN A 68 -10.46 -4.45 -10.24
N TYR A 69 -9.64 -3.45 -10.60
CA TYR A 69 -9.35 -3.12 -12.00
C TYR A 69 -8.54 -4.19 -12.72
N LYS A 70 -7.78 -5.00 -11.98
CA LYS A 70 -6.95 -6.09 -12.52
C LYS A 70 -5.98 -5.61 -13.61
N TYR A 71 -5.29 -4.51 -13.38
CA TYR A 71 -4.26 -4.04 -14.30
C TYR A 71 -3.09 -5.03 -14.40
N TYR A 72 -2.38 -4.96 -15.52
CA TYR A 72 -1.10 -5.62 -15.74
C TYR A 72 -0.10 -4.61 -16.28
N SER A 73 1.19 -4.78 -15.93
CA SER A 73 2.26 -3.99 -16.54
C SER A 73 2.39 -4.30 -18.04
N GLU A 74 3.03 -3.41 -18.78
CA GLU A 74 3.65 -3.79 -20.06
C GLU A 74 4.74 -4.85 -19.79
N PRO A 75 5.26 -5.55 -20.80
CA PRO A 75 6.39 -6.45 -20.62
C PRO A 75 7.58 -5.74 -19.97
N GLU A 76 8.05 -6.27 -18.83
CA GLU A 76 9.18 -5.70 -18.07
C GLU A 76 10.50 -6.23 -18.61
N PRO A 77 11.32 -5.38 -19.30
CA PRO A 77 12.50 -5.86 -20.04
C PRO A 77 13.52 -6.60 -19.18
N TYR A 78 13.73 -6.12 -17.96
CA TYR A 78 14.72 -6.66 -17.03
C TYR A 78 14.15 -7.79 -16.13
N LEU A 79 12.87 -8.16 -16.29
CA LEU A 79 12.22 -9.30 -15.66
C LEU A 79 11.78 -10.36 -16.69
N ASN A 80 12.64 -10.65 -17.66
CA ASN A 80 12.41 -11.65 -18.73
C ASN A 80 11.13 -11.37 -19.55
N ASN A 81 10.80 -10.10 -19.77
CA ASN A 81 9.58 -9.63 -20.43
C ASN A 81 8.28 -10.14 -19.78
N ARG A 82 8.29 -10.44 -18.51
CA ARG A 82 7.08 -10.79 -17.75
C ARG A 82 6.17 -9.58 -17.64
N ARG A 83 4.86 -9.83 -17.62
CA ARG A 83 3.84 -8.85 -17.25
C ARG A 83 3.44 -9.08 -15.80
N LEU A 84 3.51 -8.07 -14.97
CA LEU A 84 3.18 -8.19 -13.55
C LEU A 84 1.74 -7.78 -13.29
N PHE A 85 1.06 -8.54 -12.44
CA PHE A 85 -0.29 -8.23 -11.99
C PHE A 85 -0.28 -7.03 -11.03
N CYS A 86 -1.05 -5.98 -11.35
CA CYS A 86 -1.12 -4.72 -10.62
C CYS A 86 -2.54 -4.47 -10.10
N PRO A 87 -3.00 -5.16 -9.07
CA PRO A 87 -4.35 -5.00 -8.55
C PRO A 87 -4.58 -3.60 -7.98
N ARG A 88 -5.70 -2.96 -8.37
CA ARG A 88 -6.16 -1.67 -7.81
C ARG A 88 -7.62 -1.78 -7.43
N GLY A 89 -7.97 -1.33 -6.23
CA GLY A 89 -9.34 -1.40 -5.73
C GLY A 89 -10.30 -0.57 -6.58
N LYS A 90 -11.40 -1.20 -7.02
CA LYS A 90 -12.52 -0.62 -7.76
C LYS A 90 -13.76 -0.63 -6.86
N MET A 91 -13.65 0.07 -5.74
CA MET A 91 -14.67 0.14 -4.70
C MET A 91 -14.36 1.26 -3.71
N ILE A 92 -15.35 1.65 -2.93
CA ILE A 92 -15.14 2.60 -1.83
C ILE A 92 -14.03 2.08 -0.89
N GLY A 93 -13.10 2.94 -0.49
CA GLY A 93 -11.90 2.60 0.25
C GLY A 93 -10.70 2.24 -0.63
N GLY A 94 -10.92 1.97 -1.93
CA GLY A 94 -9.85 1.65 -2.89
C GLY A 94 -8.93 0.54 -2.37
N CYS A 95 -7.62 0.75 -2.45
CA CYS A 95 -6.66 -0.26 -2.00
C CYS A 95 -6.66 -0.49 -0.48
N SER A 96 -7.13 0.44 0.38
CA SER A 96 -7.30 0.15 1.81
C SER A 96 -8.33 -0.94 2.09
N ALA A 97 -9.26 -1.18 1.15
CA ALA A 97 -10.29 -2.20 1.24
C ALA A 97 -9.81 -3.61 0.84
N HIS A 98 -8.61 -3.76 0.24
CA HIS A 98 -8.06 -5.07 -0.13
C HIS A 98 -6.53 -5.20 0.04
N ASN A 99 -5.87 -4.32 0.81
CA ASN A 99 -4.45 -4.44 1.13
C ASN A 99 -4.19 -5.51 2.22
N GLY A 100 -2.91 -5.78 2.52
CA GLY A 100 -2.48 -6.71 3.57
C GLY A 100 -2.64 -6.18 5.00
N MET A 101 -3.19 -4.99 5.20
CA MET A 101 -3.47 -4.34 6.50
C MET A 101 -2.23 -4.00 7.34
N VAL A 102 -1.05 -4.20 6.85
CA VAL A 102 0.19 -3.78 7.52
C VAL A 102 0.24 -2.25 7.58
N TYR A 103 0.49 -1.70 8.77
CA TYR A 103 0.58 -0.26 9.00
C TYR A 103 2.03 0.14 9.22
N VAL A 104 2.60 0.84 8.25
CA VAL A 104 3.96 1.40 8.28
C VAL A 104 3.90 2.83 7.78
N ARG A 105 4.55 3.75 8.51
CA ARG A 105 4.53 5.19 8.22
C ARG A 105 5.58 5.66 7.21
N GLY A 106 6.53 4.83 6.88
CA GLY A 106 7.78 5.21 6.25
C GLY A 106 8.86 5.53 7.28
N ASN A 107 10.06 5.80 6.79
CA ASN A 107 11.18 6.19 7.64
C ASN A 107 11.24 7.72 7.79
N LYS A 108 11.70 8.22 8.93
CA LYS A 108 11.93 9.65 9.13
C LYS A 108 12.73 10.27 7.97
N ASN A 109 13.77 9.58 7.53
CA ASN A 109 14.64 10.06 6.45
C ASN A 109 13.94 10.20 5.08
N ASP A 110 12.80 9.54 4.85
CA ASP A 110 12.03 9.72 3.62
C ASP A 110 11.50 11.15 3.53
N PHE A 111 10.92 11.65 4.62
CA PHE A 111 10.32 12.98 4.70
C PHE A 111 11.38 14.09 4.79
N ASP A 112 12.48 13.85 5.52
CA ASP A 112 13.59 14.79 5.58
C ASP A 112 14.29 14.92 4.21
N ARG A 113 14.30 13.83 3.41
CA ARG A 113 14.75 13.87 2.02
C ARG A 113 13.78 14.66 1.13
N TRP A 114 12.46 14.54 1.33
CA TRP A 114 11.49 15.38 0.62
C TRP A 114 11.72 16.87 0.93
N GLU A 115 12.00 17.22 2.19
CA GLU A 115 12.35 18.59 2.57
C GLU A 115 13.60 19.08 1.84
N SER A 116 14.61 18.22 1.65
CA SER A 116 15.85 18.57 0.94
C SER A 116 15.63 18.93 -0.54
N PHE A 117 14.51 18.48 -1.13
CA PHE A 117 14.07 18.88 -2.49
C PHE A 117 13.35 20.23 -2.52
N GLY A 118 13.36 20.98 -1.43
CA GLY A 118 12.69 22.28 -1.30
C GLY A 118 11.25 22.21 -0.77
N LEU A 119 10.75 21.03 -0.41
CA LEU A 119 9.39 20.79 0.08
C LEU A 119 9.32 20.99 1.60
N LYS A 120 9.53 22.22 2.06
CA LYS A 120 9.67 22.56 3.49
C LYS A 120 8.47 22.20 4.36
N LYS A 121 7.28 22.07 3.78
CA LYS A 121 6.09 21.63 4.48
C LYS A 121 6.03 20.12 4.73
N TRP A 122 7.00 19.32 4.26
CA TRP A 122 6.96 17.86 4.24
C TRP A 122 8.09 17.18 5.02
N SER A 123 8.84 17.89 5.87
CA SER A 123 9.80 17.27 6.80
C SER A 123 9.09 16.33 7.77
N TYR A 124 9.82 15.39 8.37
CA TYR A 124 9.24 14.46 9.34
C TYR A 124 8.55 15.17 10.50
N GLU A 125 9.15 16.23 11.02
CA GLU A 125 8.58 17.06 12.09
C GLU A 125 7.20 17.61 11.69
N LYS A 126 7.03 18.02 10.43
CA LYS A 126 5.78 18.60 9.91
C LYS A 126 4.71 17.56 9.59
N VAL A 127 5.08 16.31 9.32
CA VAL A 127 4.12 15.24 8.99
C VAL A 127 3.79 14.34 10.19
N LEU A 128 4.64 14.27 11.21
CA LEU A 128 4.40 13.47 12.41
C LEU A 128 3.06 13.78 13.11
N PRO A 129 2.65 15.05 13.30
CA PRO A 129 1.34 15.37 13.87
C PRO A 129 0.17 14.77 13.10
N TYR A 130 0.27 14.65 11.77
CA TYR A 130 -0.76 14.03 10.93
C TYR A 130 -0.78 12.53 11.08
N PHE A 131 0.36 11.86 11.20
CA PHE A 131 0.40 10.43 11.54
C PHE A 131 -0.24 10.14 12.90
N LYS A 132 0.01 10.99 13.89
CA LYS A 132 -0.65 10.90 15.21
C LYS A 132 -2.15 11.17 15.14
N LYS A 133 -2.59 12.14 14.33
CA LYS A 133 -4.00 12.51 14.10
C LYS A 133 -4.81 11.37 13.45
N ILE A 134 -4.16 10.53 12.63
CA ILE A 134 -4.81 9.39 11.95
C ILE A 134 -5.18 8.29 12.93
N GLU A 135 -4.30 7.91 13.87
CA GLU A 135 -4.36 6.64 14.56
C GLU A 135 -4.87 6.73 16.01
N THR A 136 -5.61 5.71 16.39
CA THR A 136 -5.74 5.27 17.79
C THR A 136 -4.94 4.00 17.94
N TRP A 137 -3.70 4.14 18.45
CA TRP A 137 -2.79 3.02 18.61
C TRP A 137 -3.05 2.21 19.87
N SER A 138 -3.05 0.89 19.76
CA SER A 138 -3.34 -0.01 20.91
C SER A 138 -2.28 0.00 22.01
N GLY A 139 -1.07 0.49 21.72
CA GLY A 139 0.00 0.66 22.70
C GLY A 139 -0.10 1.94 23.55
N GLY A 140 -1.07 2.81 23.22
CA GLY A 140 -1.26 4.10 23.91
C GLY A 140 -0.52 5.27 23.26
N GLU A 141 -0.94 6.48 23.57
CA GLU A 141 -0.32 7.70 23.05
C GLU A 141 1.07 7.94 23.64
N ASN A 142 2.02 8.35 22.77
CA ASN A 142 3.36 8.76 23.19
C ASN A 142 3.88 9.87 22.24
N GLU A 143 5.19 10.18 22.31
CA GLU A 143 5.83 11.18 21.47
C GLU A 143 5.60 10.91 19.98
N PHE A 144 5.71 9.66 19.53
CA PHE A 144 5.62 9.24 18.13
C PHE A 144 4.24 8.73 17.74
N ARG A 145 3.43 8.23 18.68
CA ARG A 145 2.19 7.52 18.40
C ARG A 145 0.96 8.30 18.86
N GLY A 146 -0.14 8.18 18.09
CA GLY A 146 -1.42 8.81 18.40
C GLY A 146 -2.38 7.90 19.17
N GLY A 147 -3.19 8.49 20.07
CA GLY A 147 -4.17 7.75 20.89
C GLY A 147 -5.62 8.13 20.62
N LYS A 148 -5.90 9.15 19.78
CA LYS A 148 -7.23 9.74 19.60
C LYS A 148 -7.64 9.87 18.13
N GLY A 149 -6.92 9.26 17.21
CA GLY A 149 -7.23 9.30 15.79
C GLY A 149 -8.42 8.41 15.43
N ILE A 150 -8.89 8.58 14.21
CA ILE A 150 -10.10 7.91 13.73
C ILE A 150 -9.84 6.42 13.36
N LEU A 151 -8.61 6.08 12.96
CA LEU A 151 -8.24 4.75 12.49
C LEU A 151 -7.65 3.93 13.64
N PRO A 152 -8.26 2.79 14.03
CA PRO A 152 -7.61 1.89 14.96
C PRO A 152 -6.40 1.20 14.32
N VAL A 153 -5.27 1.29 15.00
CA VAL A 153 -4.01 0.64 14.64
C VAL A 153 -3.61 -0.23 15.81
N ASN A 154 -3.55 -1.53 15.59
CA ASN A 154 -3.33 -2.50 16.66
C ASN A 154 -2.04 -3.26 16.44
N GLN A 155 -1.29 -3.50 17.53
CA GLN A 155 -0.22 -4.49 17.48
C GLN A 155 -0.83 -5.88 17.23
N SER A 156 -0.21 -6.63 16.32
CA SER A 156 -0.67 -7.99 16.06
C SER A 156 -0.58 -8.87 17.31
N LYS A 157 -1.65 -9.62 17.57
CA LYS A 157 -1.74 -10.61 18.66
C LYS A 157 -1.75 -12.04 18.13
N ASN A 158 -1.33 -12.25 16.89
CA ASN A 158 -1.28 -13.56 16.28
C ASN A 158 -0.24 -14.45 16.99
N LYS A 159 -0.68 -15.63 17.43
CA LYS A 159 0.13 -16.58 18.19
C LYS A 159 0.64 -17.75 17.35
N ASN A 160 0.65 -17.62 16.02
CA ASN A 160 1.20 -18.68 15.17
C ASN A 160 2.68 -18.93 15.53
N PRO A 161 3.08 -20.19 15.83
CA PRO A 161 4.43 -20.51 16.28
C PRO A 161 5.49 -20.16 15.24
N LEU A 162 5.17 -20.13 13.95
CA LEU A 162 6.09 -19.71 12.89
C LEU A 162 6.53 -18.26 13.03
N PHE A 163 5.65 -17.35 13.47
CA PHE A 163 6.04 -15.94 13.70
C PHE A 163 7.06 -15.83 14.83
N LYS A 164 6.83 -16.57 15.93
CA LYS A 164 7.79 -16.59 17.04
C LYS A 164 9.15 -17.18 16.61
N ALA A 165 9.11 -18.28 15.86
CA ALA A 165 10.33 -18.91 15.35
C ALA A 165 11.10 -17.98 14.41
N PHE A 166 10.40 -17.27 13.53
CA PHE A 166 10.98 -16.26 12.63
C PHE A 166 11.65 -15.11 13.40
N LEU A 167 10.98 -14.54 14.39
CA LEU A 167 11.54 -13.44 15.18
C LEU A 167 12.76 -13.87 15.99
N ASN A 168 12.70 -15.03 16.66
CA ASN A 168 13.86 -15.59 17.34
C ASN A 168 15.02 -15.84 16.35
N SER A 169 14.71 -16.30 15.16
CA SER A 169 15.66 -16.56 14.09
C SER A 169 16.34 -15.28 13.59
N ALA A 170 15.58 -14.17 13.50
CA ALA A 170 16.16 -12.87 13.18
C ALA A 170 17.13 -12.40 14.28
N GLU A 171 16.80 -12.61 15.57
CA GLU A 171 17.67 -12.31 16.71
C GLU A 171 18.92 -13.18 16.68
N GLU A 172 18.80 -14.50 16.45
CA GLU A 172 19.93 -15.42 16.28
C GLU A 172 20.85 -15.03 15.10
N ALA A 173 20.29 -14.39 14.06
CA ALA A 173 21.05 -13.86 12.93
C ALA A 173 21.72 -12.49 13.23
N GLY A 174 21.57 -11.96 14.44
CA GLY A 174 22.20 -10.72 14.92
C GLY A 174 21.37 -9.45 14.70
N TYR A 175 20.09 -9.56 14.33
CA TYR A 175 19.20 -8.42 14.18
C TYR A 175 18.47 -8.11 15.50
N GLN A 176 18.21 -6.82 15.73
CA GLN A 176 17.47 -6.38 16.91
C GLN A 176 15.98 -6.68 16.78
N ILE A 177 15.34 -7.00 17.90
CA ILE A 177 13.88 -7.06 17.98
C ILE A 177 13.35 -5.67 18.27
N ASN A 178 12.37 -5.24 17.45
CA ASN A 178 11.72 -3.93 17.55
C ASN A 178 10.20 -4.12 17.71
N ASN A 179 9.68 -3.67 18.85
CA ASN A 179 8.26 -3.77 19.16
C ASN A 179 7.41 -2.61 18.61
N ASP A 180 8.04 -1.58 18.07
CA ASP A 180 7.36 -0.43 17.43
C ASP A 180 8.19 0.16 16.29
N MET A 181 8.06 -0.41 15.10
CA MET A 181 8.73 0.05 13.88
C MET A 181 8.14 1.37 13.31
N ASN A 182 7.11 1.93 13.94
CA ASN A 182 6.54 3.24 13.64
C ASN A 182 6.88 4.29 14.72
N GLY A 183 7.67 3.91 15.73
CA GLY A 183 8.15 4.76 16.81
C GLY A 183 9.39 5.57 16.44
N GLU A 184 10.31 5.70 17.38
CA GLU A 184 11.56 6.46 17.21
C GLU A 184 12.47 5.85 16.13
N TYR A 185 12.58 4.52 16.12
CA TYR A 185 13.43 3.76 15.21
C TYR A 185 12.61 2.77 14.40
N GLN A 186 12.85 2.71 13.10
CA GLN A 186 12.20 1.74 12.22
C GLN A 186 12.98 0.41 12.16
N GLU A 187 14.31 0.45 12.33
CA GLU A 187 15.20 -0.71 12.19
C GLU A 187 14.89 -1.81 13.21
N GLY A 188 14.89 -3.05 12.77
CA GLY A 188 14.66 -4.25 13.58
C GLY A 188 13.54 -5.13 13.07
N PHE A 189 13.33 -6.26 13.74
CA PHE A 189 12.31 -7.26 13.40
C PHE A 189 11.27 -7.36 14.51
N GLY A 190 10.00 -7.54 14.14
CA GLY A 190 8.92 -7.59 15.11
C GLY A 190 7.58 -7.97 14.48
N MET A 191 6.56 -7.98 15.33
CA MET A 191 5.18 -8.03 14.86
C MET A 191 4.79 -6.64 14.35
N TYR A 192 4.25 -6.59 13.13
CA TYR A 192 3.75 -5.34 12.56
C TYR A 192 2.51 -4.83 13.29
N ASP A 193 2.36 -3.52 13.33
CA ASP A 193 1.06 -2.91 13.53
C ASP A 193 0.14 -3.20 12.35
N VAL A 194 -1.14 -3.43 12.63
CA VAL A 194 -2.13 -3.78 11.61
C VAL A 194 -3.39 -2.92 11.73
N THR A 195 -4.00 -2.62 10.59
CA THR A 195 -5.32 -1.99 10.52
C THR A 195 -6.41 -3.07 10.56
N ILE A 196 -6.46 -3.78 11.69
CA ILE A 196 -7.49 -4.76 12.03
C ILE A 196 -8.08 -4.37 13.38
N HIS A 197 -9.40 -4.28 13.49
CA HIS A 197 -10.09 -3.99 14.74
C HIS A 197 -11.29 -4.91 14.92
N ASN A 198 -11.41 -5.50 16.11
CA ASN A 198 -12.47 -6.47 16.42
C ASN A 198 -12.60 -7.61 15.39
N GLY A 199 -11.46 -8.10 14.89
CA GLY A 199 -11.42 -9.19 13.90
C GLY A 199 -11.84 -8.81 12.50
N GLU A 200 -11.99 -7.53 12.19
CA GLU A 200 -12.34 -7.01 10.88
C GLU A 200 -11.31 -5.98 10.38
N ARG A 201 -11.19 -5.86 9.06
CA ARG A 201 -10.39 -4.83 8.39
C ARG A 201 -10.83 -3.44 8.79
N ALA A 202 -9.91 -2.59 9.17
CA ALA A 202 -10.11 -1.16 9.38
C ALA A 202 -9.69 -0.38 8.13
N SER A 203 -10.55 -0.37 7.09
CA SER A 203 -10.32 0.38 5.86
C SER A 203 -10.64 1.86 6.01
N ALA A 204 -10.13 2.70 5.10
CA ALA A 204 -10.49 4.11 5.04
C ALA A 204 -12.00 4.33 4.79
N SER A 205 -12.66 3.44 4.02
CA SER A 205 -14.11 3.49 3.87
C SER A 205 -14.84 3.30 5.19
N LYS A 206 -14.43 2.31 5.98
CA LYS A 206 -15.12 1.95 7.23
C LYS A 206 -14.97 3.01 8.32
N TYR A 207 -13.78 3.61 8.44
CA TYR A 207 -13.48 4.52 9.52
C TYR A 207 -13.62 6.00 9.14
N TYR A 208 -13.19 6.41 7.95
CA TYR A 208 -13.33 7.80 7.52
C TYR A 208 -14.67 8.06 6.82
N LEU A 209 -14.98 7.37 5.73
CA LEU A 209 -16.15 7.73 4.94
C LEU A 209 -17.46 7.38 5.65
N ASN A 210 -17.56 6.19 6.25
CA ASN A 210 -18.79 5.76 6.91
C ASN A 210 -19.12 6.61 8.14
N SER A 211 -18.12 7.13 8.87
CA SER A 211 -18.37 8.05 9.99
C SER A 211 -18.97 9.41 9.56
N ALA A 212 -18.74 9.80 8.30
CA ALA A 212 -19.26 11.04 7.72
C ALA A 212 -20.52 10.85 6.86
N ARG A 213 -20.84 9.60 6.48
CA ARG A 213 -21.81 9.27 5.43
C ARG A 213 -23.23 9.83 5.68
N ASN A 214 -23.62 9.99 6.94
CA ASN A 214 -24.93 10.50 7.33
C ASN A 214 -24.98 12.03 7.39
N ARG A 215 -23.90 12.75 7.11
CA ARG A 215 -23.89 14.20 7.07
C ARG A 215 -24.71 14.71 5.89
N LYS A 216 -25.62 15.64 6.14
CA LYS A 216 -26.55 16.19 5.11
C LYS A 216 -25.82 16.90 3.96
N ASN A 217 -24.63 17.41 4.23
CA ASN A 217 -23.78 18.17 3.31
C ASN A 217 -22.78 17.29 2.54
N LEU A 218 -22.77 15.96 2.75
CA LEU A 218 -21.96 14.99 2.00
C LEU A 218 -22.84 14.13 1.09
N LYS A 219 -22.50 14.05 -0.20
CA LYS A 219 -23.09 13.13 -1.19
C LYS A 219 -22.06 12.12 -1.66
N VAL A 220 -22.41 10.84 -1.61
CA VAL A 220 -21.55 9.73 -2.07
C VAL A 220 -22.19 9.10 -3.30
N PHE A 221 -21.45 9.06 -4.41
CA PHE A 221 -21.88 8.47 -5.69
C PHE A 221 -20.98 7.29 -6.01
N THR A 222 -21.52 6.08 -5.99
CA THR A 222 -20.84 4.86 -6.43
C THR A 222 -21.24 4.52 -7.87
N GLN A 223 -20.45 3.62 -8.50
CA GLN A 223 -20.64 3.25 -9.91
C GLN A 223 -20.72 4.47 -10.85
N SER A 224 -19.97 5.51 -10.45
CA SER A 224 -19.97 6.83 -11.09
C SER A 224 -18.56 7.13 -11.61
N PHE A 225 -18.26 6.66 -12.81
CA PHE A 225 -16.99 6.91 -13.47
C PHE A 225 -16.95 8.36 -13.95
N VAL A 226 -15.94 9.11 -13.49
CA VAL A 226 -15.70 10.49 -13.96
C VAL A 226 -14.85 10.41 -15.22
N GLU A 227 -15.47 10.69 -16.37
CA GLU A 227 -14.81 10.63 -17.68
C GLU A 227 -13.87 11.81 -17.88
N LYS A 228 -14.27 12.95 -17.40
CA LYS A 228 -13.55 14.18 -17.64
C LYS A 228 -13.78 15.25 -16.54
N ILE A 229 -12.77 16.17 -16.29
CA ILE A 229 -12.90 17.42 -15.53
C ILE A 229 -13.23 18.55 -16.52
N ILE A 230 -14.10 19.52 -16.26
CA ILE A 230 -14.48 20.64 -17.14
C ILE A 230 -13.70 21.90 -16.71
N PHE A 231 -13.12 22.66 -17.64
CA PHE A 231 -12.35 23.87 -17.37
C PHE A 231 -12.94 25.10 -18.08
N ASP A 232 -12.80 26.24 -17.47
CA ASP A 232 -13.00 27.56 -18.06
C ASP A 232 -11.63 28.26 -18.06
N GLY A 233 -11.02 28.38 -19.23
CA GLY A 233 -9.61 28.73 -19.33
C GLY A 233 -8.73 27.73 -18.56
N LYS A 234 -7.93 28.22 -17.60
CA LYS A 234 -7.09 27.39 -16.72
C LYS A 234 -7.78 26.97 -15.41
N LYS A 235 -9.04 27.35 -15.21
CA LYS A 235 -9.82 27.06 -14.03
C LYS A 235 -10.64 25.79 -14.23
N ALA A 236 -10.50 24.80 -13.36
CA ALA A 236 -11.30 23.59 -13.42
C ALA A 236 -12.78 23.91 -13.16
N VAL A 237 -13.58 23.80 -14.22
CA VAL A 237 -15.05 23.92 -14.21
C VAL A 237 -15.69 22.83 -15.09
N GLY A 238 -14.87 22.08 -15.87
CA GLY A 238 -15.29 21.02 -16.80
C GLY A 238 -14.08 20.40 -17.54
N ILE A 239 -14.08 19.82 -18.74
CA ILE A 239 -12.88 19.29 -19.41
C ILE A 239 -12.70 19.67 -20.86
N GLU A 240 -11.40 19.93 -21.16
CA GLU A 240 -10.70 19.67 -22.43
C GLU A 240 -9.18 19.63 -22.14
N VAL A 241 -8.30 19.04 -23.02
CA VAL A 241 -6.83 19.05 -22.80
C VAL A 241 -6.33 20.49 -22.89
N ILE A 242 -5.95 21.07 -21.75
CA ILE A 242 -5.70 22.51 -21.61
C ILE A 242 -4.23 22.81 -21.32
N HIS A 243 -3.49 21.85 -20.77
CA HIS A 243 -2.12 22.07 -20.29
C HIS A 243 -1.28 20.81 -20.47
N ASN A 244 -0.21 20.92 -21.27
CA ASN A 244 0.77 19.84 -21.41
C ASN A 244 1.79 19.90 -20.29
N MET A 245 1.87 18.84 -19.48
CA MET A 245 2.83 18.71 -18.38
C MET A 245 3.68 17.46 -18.60
N ASN A 246 4.98 17.65 -18.83
CA ASN A 246 5.91 16.56 -19.13
C ASN A 246 6.03 15.53 -17.98
N GLY A 247 5.78 15.93 -16.73
CA GLY A 247 5.89 15.09 -15.54
C GLY A 247 4.72 14.14 -15.32
N VAL A 248 3.55 14.38 -15.96
CA VAL A 248 2.36 13.53 -15.77
C VAL A 248 2.63 12.10 -16.22
N GLY A 249 2.43 11.16 -15.31
CA GLY A 249 2.68 9.74 -15.53
C GLY A 249 4.15 9.32 -15.50
N ARG A 250 5.09 10.24 -15.28
CA ARG A 250 6.53 9.96 -15.18
C ARG A 250 6.93 9.66 -13.73
N ASN A 251 8.17 9.22 -13.53
CA ASN A 251 8.74 8.94 -12.21
C ASN A 251 8.02 7.81 -11.43
N LEU A 252 7.34 6.90 -12.12
CA LEU A 252 6.70 5.75 -11.45
C LEU A 252 7.72 4.96 -10.63
N GLN A 253 7.42 4.76 -9.35
CA GLN A 253 8.20 3.95 -8.42
C GLN A 253 7.31 2.93 -7.75
N ASP A 254 7.90 1.78 -7.44
CA ASP A 254 7.22 0.69 -6.72
C ASP A 254 8.26 -0.17 -6.01
N HIS A 255 7.87 -0.88 -4.96
CA HIS A 255 8.72 -1.89 -4.32
C HIS A 255 8.63 -3.20 -5.08
N LEU A 256 9.76 -3.69 -5.58
CA LEU A 256 9.88 -5.04 -6.12
C LEU A 256 10.27 -5.99 -5.00
N GLU A 257 9.51 -7.07 -4.83
CA GLU A 257 9.78 -8.13 -3.85
C GLU A 257 10.44 -9.34 -4.51
N THR A 258 11.47 -9.86 -3.86
CA THR A 258 11.96 -11.22 -4.04
C THR A 258 11.63 -12.03 -2.79
N TYR A 259 11.61 -13.36 -2.87
CA TYR A 259 11.22 -14.18 -1.73
C TYR A 259 11.94 -15.51 -1.66
N ILE A 260 12.11 -16.00 -0.42
CA ILE A 260 12.51 -17.38 -0.14
C ILE A 260 11.25 -18.19 0.14
N GLN A 261 11.09 -19.29 -0.58
CA GLN A 261 10.02 -20.27 -0.35
C GLN A 261 10.59 -21.52 0.30
N GLN A 262 10.05 -21.91 1.44
CA GLN A 262 10.53 -23.06 2.20
C GLN A 262 9.38 -23.98 2.57
N GLU A 263 9.55 -25.28 2.33
CA GLU A 263 8.67 -26.33 2.79
C GLU A 263 8.58 -26.30 4.33
N CYS A 264 7.38 -26.48 4.89
CA CYS A 264 7.16 -26.52 6.33
C CYS A 264 6.91 -27.97 6.77
N LYS A 265 7.69 -28.46 7.76
CA LYS A 265 7.54 -29.79 8.34
C LYS A 265 6.33 -29.94 9.25
N THR A 266 5.75 -28.82 9.68
CA THR A 266 4.58 -28.80 10.58
C THR A 266 3.33 -28.30 9.86
N THR A 267 2.17 -28.41 10.51
CA THR A 267 0.88 -27.99 9.96
C THR A 267 0.49 -26.58 10.37
N ASP A 268 1.43 -25.77 10.90
CA ASP A 268 1.20 -24.41 11.42
C ASP A 268 1.06 -23.35 10.31
N THR A 269 0.81 -23.75 9.08
CA THR A 269 0.66 -22.88 7.91
C THR A 269 -0.80 -22.73 7.47
N LEU A 270 -1.08 -21.72 6.66
CA LEU A 270 -2.42 -21.51 6.11
C LEU A 270 -2.89 -22.62 5.16
N TYR A 271 -1.99 -23.47 4.69
CA TYR A 271 -2.35 -24.67 3.91
C TYR A 271 -3.38 -25.57 4.63
N THR A 272 -3.35 -25.60 5.98
CA THR A 272 -4.36 -26.28 6.81
C THR A 272 -5.80 -25.89 6.46
N TYR A 273 -6.01 -24.65 5.96
CA TYR A 273 -7.34 -24.12 5.64
C TYR A 273 -7.73 -24.28 4.16
N ILE A 274 -6.93 -24.91 3.33
CA ILE A 274 -7.32 -25.35 1.97
C ILE A 274 -8.32 -26.50 2.08
N ASN A 275 -8.22 -27.33 3.12
CA ASN A 275 -9.24 -28.33 3.41
C ASN A 275 -10.58 -27.65 3.68
N LYS A 276 -11.62 -28.02 2.90
CA LYS A 276 -12.95 -27.39 2.95
C LYS A 276 -13.59 -27.41 4.34
N PHE A 277 -13.41 -28.48 5.13
CA PHE A 277 -13.96 -28.58 6.48
C PHE A 277 -13.31 -27.53 7.41
N ASN A 278 -11.98 -27.43 7.40
CA ASN A 278 -11.26 -26.45 8.20
C ASN A 278 -11.58 -25.02 7.75
N MET A 279 -11.69 -24.79 6.45
CA MET A 279 -12.08 -23.50 5.87
C MET A 279 -13.49 -23.08 6.34
N ILE A 280 -14.47 -23.99 6.26
CA ILE A 280 -15.85 -23.71 6.72
C ILE A 280 -15.86 -23.43 8.23
N LYS A 281 -15.16 -24.24 9.04
CA LYS A 281 -15.05 -24.05 10.49
C LYS A 281 -14.44 -22.69 10.84
N ALA A 282 -13.35 -22.30 10.17
CA ALA A 282 -12.69 -21.00 10.36
C ALA A 282 -13.61 -19.84 9.93
N GLY A 283 -14.30 -19.97 8.80
CA GLY A 283 -15.29 -19.01 8.31
C GLY A 283 -16.46 -18.83 9.27
N LEU A 284 -17.09 -19.93 9.71
CA LEU A 284 -18.19 -19.87 10.69
C LEU A 284 -17.79 -19.17 11.98
N LYS A 285 -16.60 -19.47 12.51
CA LYS A 285 -16.07 -18.81 13.72
C LYS A 285 -15.95 -17.29 13.52
N TRP A 286 -15.53 -16.87 12.35
CA TRP A 286 -15.45 -15.43 12.04
C TRP A 286 -16.84 -14.81 11.84
N PHE A 287 -17.76 -15.47 11.12
CA PHE A 287 -19.10 -14.94 10.91
C PHE A 287 -19.87 -14.76 12.22
N LEU A 288 -19.70 -15.70 13.18
CA LEU A 288 -20.40 -15.66 14.47
C LEU A 288 -19.75 -14.69 15.46
N ASN A 289 -18.43 -14.72 15.58
CA ASN A 289 -17.71 -14.06 16.68
C ASN A 289 -16.57 -13.14 16.24
N LYS A 290 -16.36 -12.91 14.94
CA LYS A 290 -15.22 -12.13 14.40
C LYS A 290 -13.87 -12.59 14.96
N SER A 291 -13.69 -13.88 15.13
CA SER A 291 -12.51 -14.49 15.78
C SER A 291 -11.95 -15.66 15.00
N GLY A 292 -10.82 -16.20 15.46
CA GLY A 292 -10.15 -17.33 14.81
C GLY A 292 -9.25 -16.92 13.65
N PRO A 293 -8.79 -17.87 12.82
CA PRO A 293 -7.79 -17.61 11.78
C PRO A 293 -8.18 -16.52 10.80
N CYS A 294 -9.48 -16.41 10.48
CA CYS A 294 -9.99 -15.41 9.54
C CYS A 294 -9.96 -13.96 10.08
N SER A 295 -9.70 -13.77 11.38
CA SER A 295 -9.60 -12.45 12.01
C SER A 295 -8.20 -11.85 12.01
N TYR A 296 -7.24 -12.52 11.42
CA TYR A 296 -5.83 -12.11 11.34
C TYR A 296 -5.39 -11.92 9.89
N SER A 297 -4.41 -11.02 9.68
CA SER A 297 -3.64 -11.00 8.44
C SER A 297 -2.63 -12.15 8.41
N PHE A 298 -2.17 -12.51 7.23
CA PHE A 298 -1.03 -13.43 7.08
C PHE A 298 0.33 -12.69 6.99
N LEU A 299 0.32 -11.35 7.09
CA LEU A 299 1.47 -10.46 6.95
C LEU A 299 1.80 -9.77 8.29
N GLU A 300 1.79 -10.48 9.40
CA GLU A 300 1.85 -9.83 10.71
C GLU A 300 3.24 -9.80 11.35
N ALA A 301 4.26 -10.41 10.74
CA ALA A 301 5.63 -10.32 11.17
C ALA A 301 6.56 -9.96 10.02
N GLY A 302 7.62 -9.26 10.35
CA GLY A 302 8.62 -8.82 9.39
C GLY A 302 9.66 -7.94 10.03
N GLY A 303 10.23 -7.02 9.28
CA GLY A 303 11.23 -6.10 9.83
C GLY A 303 11.88 -5.24 8.78
N PHE A 304 12.78 -4.41 9.27
CA PHE A 304 13.60 -3.51 8.47
C PHE A 304 15.06 -3.68 8.87
N CYS A 305 15.95 -3.81 7.90
CA CYS A 305 17.37 -3.82 8.15
C CYS A 305 18.17 -3.10 7.06
N LYS A 306 19.44 -2.89 7.33
CA LYS A 306 20.42 -2.40 6.36
C LYS A 306 20.99 -3.56 5.58
N SER A 307 21.16 -3.38 4.28
CA SER A 307 21.81 -4.36 3.39
C SER A 307 23.32 -4.48 3.65
N SER A 308 23.91 -3.43 4.25
CA SER A 308 25.33 -3.33 4.61
C SER A 308 25.52 -2.28 5.70
N SER A 309 26.66 -2.33 6.40
CA SER A 309 26.97 -1.44 7.54
C SER A 309 27.15 0.04 7.16
N ASP A 310 27.45 0.33 5.90
CA ASP A 310 27.61 1.68 5.37
C ASP A 310 26.29 2.40 5.05
N MET A 311 25.16 1.67 5.08
CA MET A 311 23.85 2.27 4.93
C MET A 311 23.50 3.15 6.13
N LYS A 312 23.01 4.38 5.86
CA LYS A 312 22.59 5.31 6.90
C LYS A 312 21.36 4.83 7.66
N TYR A 313 20.41 4.23 6.93
CA TYR A 313 19.10 3.79 7.43
C TYR A 313 18.69 2.48 6.76
N PRO A 314 17.70 1.76 7.31
CA PRO A 314 17.23 0.51 6.75
C PRO A 314 16.75 0.68 5.31
N ASN A 315 17.30 -0.10 4.40
CA ASN A 315 16.95 -0.06 2.98
C ASN A 315 16.25 -1.34 2.50
N ILE A 316 16.05 -2.33 3.38
CA ILE A 316 15.33 -3.56 3.09
C ILE A 316 14.14 -3.69 4.04
N GLN A 317 12.96 -4.04 3.51
CA GLN A 317 11.79 -4.47 4.26
C GLN A 317 11.56 -5.97 4.07
N PHE A 318 11.11 -6.64 5.13
CA PHE A 318 10.75 -8.06 5.12
C PHE A 318 9.29 -8.26 5.51
N HIS A 319 8.62 -9.22 4.84
CA HIS A 319 7.32 -9.74 5.25
C HIS A 319 7.41 -11.26 5.36
N PHE A 320 7.07 -11.82 6.51
CA PHE A 320 7.03 -13.25 6.73
C PHE A 320 5.59 -13.78 6.57
N PHE A 321 5.44 -14.80 5.72
CA PHE A 321 4.16 -15.45 5.41
C PHE A 321 4.17 -16.90 5.90
N PRO A 322 3.27 -17.31 6.80
CA PRO A 322 3.09 -18.72 7.15
C PRO A 322 2.28 -19.47 6.07
N ALA A 323 2.60 -19.25 4.80
CA ALA A 323 1.92 -19.83 3.64
C ALA A 323 2.83 -19.82 2.41
N PHE A 324 2.55 -20.70 1.45
CA PHE A 324 2.94 -20.48 0.06
C PHE A 324 1.87 -19.63 -0.63
N VAL A 325 2.29 -18.54 -1.23
CA VAL A 325 1.50 -17.76 -2.19
C VAL A 325 2.12 -17.98 -3.55
N ILE A 326 1.39 -18.63 -4.44
CA ILE A 326 1.86 -18.99 -5.79
C ILE A 326 1.01 -18.22 -6.79
N ASP A 327 1.68 -17.52 -7.73
CA ASP A 327 1.02 -16.73 -8.77
C ASP A 327 -0.10 -15.82 -8.19
N HIS A 328 0.28 -14.96 -7.24
CA HIS A 328 -0.63 -14.04 -6.53
C HIS A 328 -1.82 -14.75 -5.83
N GLY A 329 -1.68 -16.03 -5.48
CA GLY A 329 -2.73 -16.82 -4.83
C GLY A 329 -3.79 -17.36 -5.81
N THR A 330 -3.49 -17.41 -7.11
CA THR A 330 -4.35 -18.04 -8.13
C THR A 330 -4.13 -19.54 -8.24
N VAL A 331 -2.98 -20.03 -7.74
CA VAL A 331 -2.63 -21.43 -7.70
C VAL A 331 -2.59 -21.90 -6.26
N ASP A 332 -3.36 -22.94 -5.96
CA ASP A 332 -3.34 -23.56 -4.64
C ASP A 332 -2.01 -24.29 -4.42
N PRO A 333 -1.34 -24.11 -3.27
CA PRO A 333 -0.15 -24.89 -2.95
C PRO A 333 -0.50 -26.38 -2.77
N ASP A 334 0.45 -27.24 -3.00
CA ASP A 334 0.33 -28.70 -2.87
C ASP A 334 0.83 -29.23 -1.52
N ARG A 335 1.38 -28.35 -0.67
CA ARG A 335 2.04 -28.70 0.60
C ARG A 335 2.09 -27.56 1.60
N HIS A 336 2.42 -27.90 2.84
CA HIS A 336 2.74 -26.90 3.87
C HIS A 336 4.04 -26.15 3.53
N GLY A 337 4.03 -24.83 3.66
CA GLY A 337 5.21 -24.01 3.45
C GLY A 337 5.03 -22.60 3.99
N TYR A 338 6.13 -21.87 4.01
CA TYR A 338 6.20 -20.47 4.37
C TYR A 338 7.13 -19.69 3.43
N GLN A 339 6.95 -18.38 3.42
CA GLN A 339 7.74 -17.48 2.59
C GLN A 339 8.28 -16.33 3.42
N LEU A 340 9.50 -15.88 3.09
CA LEU A 340 10.04 -14.61 3.54
C LEU A 340 10.25 -13.72 2.33
N HIS A 341 9.42 -12.71 2.19
CA HIS A 341 9.52 -11.68 1.16
C HIS A 341 10.48 -10.60 1.61
N ALA A 342 11.25 -10.06 0.69
CA ALA A 342 12.17 -8.96 0.92
C ALA A 342 12.12 -7.98 -0.25
N SER A 343 12.05 -6.70 0.06
CA SER A 343 12.02 -5.61 -0.93
C SER A 343 13.00 -4.50 -0.58
N LEU A 344 13.58 -3.90 -1.63
CA LEU A 344 14.36 -2.68 -1.52
C LEU A 344 13.40 -1.50 -1.30
N ASN A 345 13.60 -0.71 -0.23
CA ASN A 345 12.73 0.41 0.13
C ASN A 345 12.85 1.63 -0.79
N GLN A 346 14.03 1.85 -1.38
CA GLN A 346 14.31 3.04 -2.20
C GLN A 346 14.95 2.64 -3.52
N PRO A 347 14.16 2.11 -4.46
CA PRO A 347 14.66 1.74 -5.78
C PRO A 347 15.07 2.98 -6.58
N LYS A 348 16.11 2.86 -7.40
CA LYS A 348 16.58 3.87 -8.34
C LYS A 348 15.92 3.78 -9.71
N SER A 349 15.44 2.61 -10.09
CA SER A 349 14.72 2.40 -11.35
C SER A 349 13.45 3.27 -11.40
N ARG A 350 13.15 3.79 -12.59
CA ARG A 350 12.01 4.71 -12.81
C ARG A 350 11.16 4.25 -13.97
N GLY A 351 9.87 4.16 -13.73
CA GLY A 351 8.88 3.80 -14.71
C GLY A 351 8.02 4.98 -15.16
N LYS A 352 6.94 4.62 -15.86
CA LYS A 352 5.96 5.57 -16.37
C LYS A 352 4.58 4.94 -16.54
N ILE A 353 3.56 5.78 -16.48
CA ILE A 353 2.18 5.47 -16.90
C ILE A 353 1.86 6.37 -18.10
N THR A 354 1.32 5.79 -19.17
CA THR A 354 0.94 6.55 -20.38
C THR A 354 -0.44 6.13 -20.84
N LEU A 355 -1.14 7.03 -21.52
CA LEU A 355 -2.41 6.71 -22.15
C LEU A 355 -2.21 5.69 -23.27
N LYS A 356 -3.12 4.72 -23.38
CA LYS A 356 -3.16 3.79 -24.49
C LYS A 356 -3.82 4.41 -25.72
N SER A 357 -4.86 5.20 -25.48
CA SER A 357 -5.63 5.93 -26.50
C SER A 357 -6.30 7.16 -25.88
N SER A 358 -7.09 7.90 -26.67
CA SER A 358 -7.96 8.99 -26.19
C SER A 358 -9.27 8.49 -25.53
N ASN A 359 -9.57 7.19 -25.60
CA ASN A 359 -10.74 6.61 -24.95
C ASN A 359 -10.49 6.46 -23.43
N PRO A 360 -11.25 7.15 -22.55
CA PRO A 360 -11.03 7.10 -21.09
C PRO A 360 -11.31 5.72 -20.47
N TYR A 361 -11.95 4.81 -21.18
CA TYR A 361 -12.21 3.44 -20.74
C TYR A 361 -11.07 2.47 -21.03
N ASP A 362 -10.10 2.86 -21.86
CA ASP A 362 -8.92 2.04 -22.13
C ASP A 362 -7.98 2.07 -20.92
N TYR A 363 -7.53 0.90 -20.50
CA TYR A 363 -6.55 0.81 -19.41
C TYR A 363 -5.22 1.45 -19.83
N PRO A 364 -4.57 2.19 -18.93
CA PRO A 364 -3.28 2.82 -19.22
C PRO A 364 -2.19 1.77 -19.44
N LYS A 365 -1.15 2.14 -20.16
CA LYS A 365 0.11 1.39 -20.24
C LYS A 365 0.93 1.69 -18.98
N ILE A 366 1.30 0.65 -18.25
CA ILE A 366 2.06 0.73 -17.00
C ILE A 366 3.41 0.05 -17.24
N GLN A 367 4.50 0.79 -17.16
CA GLN A 367 5.86 0.31 -17.31
C GLN A 367 6.66 0.69 -16.08
N PHE A 368 7.09 -0.29 -15.30
CA PHE A 368 7.85 -0.02 -14.07
C PHE A 368 9.35 0.12 -14.31
N ASN A 369 9.89 -0.60 -15.30
CA ASN A 369 11.33 -0.72 -15.56
C ASN A 369 12.10 -1.25 -14.33
N TYR A 370 11.53 -2.20 -13.61
CA TYR A 370 12.21 -2.81 -12.46
C TYR A 370 13.58 -3.33 -12.84
N LEU A 371 14.57 -3.11 -11.97
CA LEU A 371 15.97 -3.54 -12.16
C LEU A 371 16.66 -2.92 -13.39
N GLU A 372 16.18 -1.80 -13.91
CA GLU A 372 16.87 -1.02 -14.94
C GLU A 372 18.18 -0.45 -14.39
N ASP A 373 18.16 0.05 -13.15
CA ASP A 373 19.36 0.48 -12.43
C ASP A 373 20.05 -0.74 -11.81
N GLU A 374 21.34 -0.88 -12.07
CA GLU A 374 22.15 -2.01 -11.58
C GLU A 374 22.24 -2.05 -10.04
N TYR A 375 22.12 -0.91 -9.37
CA TYR A 375 22.06 -0.82 -7.91
C TYR A 375 20.86 -1.62 -7.37
N ASP A 376 19.69 -1.51 -7.99
CA ASP A 376 18.50 -2.21 -7.53
C ASP A 376 18.66 -3.73 -7.61
N LEU A 377 19.29 -4.23 -8.68
CA LEU A 377 19.59 -5.65 -8.82
C LEU A 377 20.56 -6.13 -7.72
N LYS A 378 21.67 -5.39 -7.51
CA LYS A 378 22.68 -5.74 -6.48
C LYS A 378 22.07 -5.77 -5.08
N GLU A 379 21.25 -4.78 -4.74
CA GLU A 379 20.56 -4.73 -3.44
C GLU A 379 19.51 -5.82 -3.31
N THR A 380 18.79 -6.15 -4.38
CA THR A 380 17.81 -7.26 -4.37
C THR A 380 18.50 -8.63 -4.19
N ILE A 381 19.70 -8.83 -4.73
CA ILE A 381 20.52 -10.02 -4.46
C ILE A 381 20.89 -10.11 -2.99
N LYS A 382 21.28 -8.97 -2.35
CA LYS A 382 21.54 -8.93 -0.91
C LYS A 382 20.30 -9.26 -0.09
N CYS A 383 19.09 -8.84 -0.52
CA CYS A 383 17.83 -9.25 0.11
C CYS A 383 17.70 -10.78 0.22
N VAL A 384 18.06 -11.52 -0.85
CA VAL A 384 18.03 -12.99 -0.85
C VAL A 384 19.03 -13.55 0.16
N HIS A 385 20.26 -13.01 0.22
CA HIS A 385 21.27 -13.47 1.16
C HIS A 385 20.85 -13.23 2.63
N VAL A 386 20.31 -12.05 2.93
CA VAL A 386 19.82 -11.73 4.28
C VAL A 386 18.65 -12.64 4.66
N ALA A 387 17.66 -12.81 3.78
CA ALA A 387 16.52 -13.68 4.00
C ALA A 387 16.96 -15.13 4.29
N ARG A 388 17.88 -15.69 3.50
CA ARG A 388 18.45 -17.01 3.72
C ARG A 388 19.22 -17.11 5.03
N ASN A 389 19.97 -16.05 5.41
CA ASN A 389 20.68 -16.02 6.68
C ASN A 389 19.73 -16.12 7.87
N ILE A 390 18.59 -15.41 7.83
CA ILE A 390 17.57 -15.47 8.88
C ILE A 390 16.94 -16.87 8.91
N LEU A 391 16.46 -17.40 7.78
CA LEU A 391 15.71 -18.65 7.75
C LEU A 391 16.53 -19.92 8.09
N LYS A 392 17.85 -19.88 8.02
CA LYS A 392 18.72 -21.02 8.35
C LYS A 392 19.08 -21.14 9.84
N GLN A 393 18.68 -20.18 10.67
CA GLN A 393 19.00 -20.17 12.10
C GLN A 393 18.31 -21.31 12.88
N ASN A 394 18.73 -21.55 14.13
CA ASN A 394 18.28 -22.70 14.90
C ASN A 394 16.78 -22.69 15.19
N SER A 395 16.20 -21.55 15.47
CA SER A 395 14.77 -21.41 15.78
C SER A 395 13.85 -21.82 14.63
N MET A 396 14.31 -21.74 13.36
CA MET A 396 13.54 -22.21 12.19
C MET A 396 13.71 -23.72 11.91
N LYS A 397 14.79 -24.38 12.38
CA LYS A 397 15.07 -25.79 12.05
C LYS A 397 13.93 -26.78 12.33
N PRO A 398 13.14 -26.65 13.42
CA PRO A 398 12.01 -27.54 13.67
C PRO A 398 10.93 -27.47 12.57
N PHE A 399 10.81 -26.32 11.90
CA PHE A 399 9.80 -26.04 10.88
C PHE A 399 10.34 -26.22 9.45
N ALA A 400 11.65 -26.01 9.24
CA ALA A 400 12.27 -25.91 7.93
C ALA A 400 12.40 -27.28 7.25
N GLY A 401 11.70 -27.43 6.11
CA GLY A 401 11.92 -28.47 5.11
C GLY A 401 12.89 -28.01 4.01
N LYS A 402 12.64 -28.43 2.77
CA LYS A 402 13.45 -28.07 1.60
C LYS A 402 13.19 -26.63 1.17
N GLU A 403 14.25 -25.89 0.82
CA GLU A 403 14.12 -24.62 0.10
C GLU A 403 13.64 -24.87 -1.33
N ILE A 404 12.48 -24.32 -1.67
CA ILE A 404 11.85 -24.48 -3.00
C ILE A 404 12.22 -23.33 -3.93
N GLY A 405 12.25 -22.14 -3.44
CA GLY A 405 12.61 -20.93 -4.20
C GLY A 405 13.53 -20.00 -3.38
N PRO A 406 14.65 -19.56 -3.94
CA PRO A 406 15.32 -19.89 -5.21
C PRO A 406 15.73 -21.37 -5.39
N GLY A 407 15.76 -22.15 -4.29
CA GLY A 407 16.18 -23.54 -4.26
C GLY A 407 17.68 -23.71 -3.98
N GLU A 408 18.04 -24.89 -3.46
CA GLU A 408 19.39 -25.21 -3.01
C GLU A 408 20.47 -25.10 -4.11
N ASN A 409 20.06 -25.14 -5.38
CA ASN A 409 20.96 -25.04 -6.54
C ASN A 409 21.33 -23.58 -6.88
N ALA A 410 20.56 -22.59 -6.42
CA ALA A 410 20.88 -21.17 -6.63
C ALA A 410 21.91 -20.69 -5.61
N ARG A 411 23.20 -21.03 -5.83
CA ARG A 411 24.31 -20.82 -4.87
C ARG A 411 25.16 -19.59 -5.18
N ASN A 412 25.20 -19.15 -6.43
CA ASN A 412 25.98 -17.99 -6.85
C ASN A 412 25.05 -16.83 -7.28
N GLU A 413 25.63 -15.63 -7.36
CA GLU A 413 24.88 -14.41 -7.69
C GLU A 413 24.14 -14.50 -9.03
N LYS A 414 24.75 -15.11 -10.05
CA LYS A 414 24.12 -15.29 -11.37
C LYS A 414 22.84 -16.14 -11.29
N GLN A 415 22.86 -17.21 -10.51
CA GLN A 415 21.68 -18.07 -10.32
C GLN A 415 20.61 -17.36 -9.49
N ILE A 416 21.00 -16.56 -8.49
CA ILE A 416 20.09 -15.72 -7.71
C ILE A 416 19.47 -14.63 -8.59
N GLU A 417 20.28 -13.96 -9.43
CA GLU A 417 19.79 -12.98 -10.41
C GLU A 417 18.75 -13.59 -11.35
N GLU A 418 19.03 -14.78 -11.91
CA GLU A 418 18.10 -15.49 -12.79
C GLU A 418 16.77 -15.80 -12.08
N TYR A 419 16.83 -16.22 -10.82
CA TYR A 419 15.64 -16.41 -9.98
C TYR A 419 14.88 -15.10 -9.78
N ILE A 420 15.56 -14.02 -9.41
CA ILE A 420 14.94 -12.70 -9.22
C ILE A 420 14.23 -12.27 -10.50
N ARG A 421 14.90 -12.29 -11.65
CA ARG A 421 14.31 -11.90 -12.94
C ARG A 421 13.11 -12.74 -13.32
N SER A 422 13.11 -14.03 -12.95
CA SER A 422 12.02 -14.95 -13.28
C SER A 422 10.86 -14.97 -12.30
N LYS A 423 11.06 -14.53 -11.02
CA LYS A 423 10.09 -14.73 -9.93
C LYS A 423 9.73 -13.48 -9.12
N ALA A 424 10.56 -12.43 -9.14
CA ALA A 424 10.26 -11.23 -8.38
C ALA A 424 8.93 -10.60 -8.83
N GLU A 425 8.20 -10.01 -7.88
CA GLU A 425 6.85 -9.48 -8.06
C GLU A 425 6.70 -8.11 -7.39
N THR A 426 5.67 -7.37 -7.74
CA THR A 426 5.35 -6.09 -7.10
C THR A 426 4.84 -6.30 -5.67
N ALA A 427 5.25 -5.43 -4.75
CA ALA A 427 4.65 -5.31 -3.41
C ALA A 427 3.33 -4.50 -3.43
N TYR A 428 2.84 -4.13 -4.62
CA TYR A 428 1.61 -3.36 -4.85
C TYR A 428 1.64 -1.91 -4.33
N HIS A 429 2.81 -1.27 -4.37
CA HIS A 429 3.06 0.09 -3.89
C HIS A 429 3.31 1.14 -4.99
N PRO A 430 2.69 1.11 -6.20
CA PRO A 430 2.96 2.10 -7.25
C PRO A 430 2.60 3.51 -6.77
N SER A 431 3.51 4.46 -7.06
CA SER A 431 3.47 5.83 -6.56
C SER A 431 4.27 6.79 -7.45
N CYS A 432 4.35 8.05 -7.07
CA CYS A 432 5.28 9.06 -7.59
C CYS A 432 5.00 9.58 -9.01
N THR A 433 3.88 9.24 -9.64
CA THR A 433 3.60 9.55 -11.05
C THR A 433 3.10 10.98 -11.31
N LEU A 434 2.84 11.76 -10.27
CA LEU A 434 2.43 13.17 -10.32
C LEU A 434 3.22 13.96 -9.26
N LYS A 435 4.55 13.75 -9.25
CA LYS A 435 5.42 14.17 -8.14
C LYS A 435 5.27 15.65 -7.80
N MET A 436 5.28 15.96 -6.51
CA MET A 436 5.39 17.33 -6.04
C MET A 436 6.84 17.83 -6.13
N GLY A 437 6.99 19.12 -6.34
CA GLY A 437 8.30 19.75 -6.46
C GLY A 437 8.24 21.09 -7.16
N VAL A 438 9.45 21.61 -7.46
CA VAL A 438 9.66 22.92 -8.10
C VAL A 438 10.37 22.83 -9.46
N ASP A 439 10.80 21.62 -9.85
CA ASP A 439 11.47 21.39 -11.13
C ASP A 439 10.46 21.22 -12.29
N GLU A 440 10.95 21.23 -13.53
CA GLU A 440 10.12 21.14 -14.74
C GLU A 440 9.32 19.83 -14.88
N MET A 441 9.74 18.77 -14.17
CA MET A 441 9.05 17.48 -14.13
C MET A 441 8.06 17.37 -12.96
N SER A 442 7.95 18.41 -12.13
CA SER A 442 7.00 18.43 -11.02
C SER A 442 5.60 18.78 -11.52
N VAL A 443 4.60 18.04 -11.04
CA VAL A 443 3.21 18.19 -11.44
C VAL A 443 2.42 19.02 -10.45
N VAL A 444 2.71 18.90 -9.16
CA VAL A 444 2.06 19.67 -8.10
C VAL A 444 3.07 20.43 -7.24
N ASP A 445 2.63 21.54 -6.67
CA ASP A 445 3.38 22.30 -5.67
C ASP A 445 3.33 21.62 -4.28
N GLU A 446 4.00 22.21 -3.27
CA GLU A 446 4.01 21.68 -1.90
C GLU A 446 2.65 21.77 -1.18
N GLU A 447 1.65 22.45 -1.75
CA GLU A 447 0.25 22.44 -1.31
C GLU A 447 -0.63 21.54 -2.18
N LEU A 448 -0.02 20.71 -3.03
CA LEU A 448 -0.66 19.74 -3.91
C LEU A 448 -1.52 20.35 -5.02
N LYS A 449 -1.38 21.64 -5.31
CA LYS A 449 -2.01 22.31 -6.46
C LYS A 449 -1.28 21.95 -7.73
N ILE A 450 -2.00 21.66 -8.80
CA ILE A 450 -1.38 21.37 -10.09
C ILE A 450 -0.79 22.68 -10.65
N HIS A 451 0.50 22.65 -11.01
CA HIS A 451 1.17 23.80 -11.60
C HIS A 451 0.43 24.32 -12.83
N GLY A 452 0.22 25.64 -12.90
CA GLY A 452 -0.41 26.30 -14.01
C GLY A 452 -1.93 26.13 -14.13
N LEU A 453 -2.58 25.36 -13.24
CA LEU A 453 -4.03 25.19 -13.19
C LEU A 453 -4.61 25.73 -11.87
N GLN A 454 -5.92 26.03 -11.87
CA GLN A 454 -6.64 26.57 -10.73
C GLN A 454 -7.76 25.62 -10.28
N ASN A 455 -8.08 25.64 -8.99
CA ASN A 455 -9.16 24.88 -8.36
C ASN A 455 -9.03 23.35 -8.48
N ILE A 456 -7.81 22.84 -8.68
CA ILE A 456 -7.55 21.42 -8.77
C ILE A 456 -6.29 21.04 -8.00
N ARG A 457 -6.37 19.93 -7.25
CA ARG A 457 -5.26 19.30 -6.54
C ARG A 457 -5.21 17.81 -6.83
N VAL A 458 -4.04 17.24 -6.65
CA VAL A 458 -3.86 15.78 -6.60
C VAL A 458 -3.55 15.40 -5.17
N VAL A 459 -4.27 14.40 -4.64
CA VAL A 459 -4.12 13.97 -3.24
C VAL A 459 -4.16 12.44 -3.16
N ASP A 460 -3.02 11.83 -3.41
CA ASP A 460 -2.77 10.39 -3.22
C ASP A 460 -1.26 10.10 -3.27
N ALA A 461 -0.87 8.81 -3.31
CA ALA A 461 0.53 8.41 -3.35
C ALA A 461 1.27 8.86 -4.63
N SER A 462 0.58 9.29 -5.68
CA SER A 462 1.22 9.75 -6.91
C SER A 462 2.02 11.04 -6.73
N ILE A 463 1.68 11.85 -5.70
CA ILE A 463 2.37 13.13 -5.44
C ILE A 463 3.74 12.97 -4.80
N MET A 464 4.07 11.82 -4.26
CA MET A 464 5.36 11.58 -3.63
C MET A 464 6.49 11.88 -4.62
N PRO A 465 7.51 12.68 -4.25
CA PRO A 465 8.67 12.91 -5.11
C PRO A 465 9.53 11.65 -5.23
N GLU A 466 9.63 10.92 -4.12
CA GLU A 466 10.20 9.58 -4.02
C GLU A 466 9.34 8.73 -3.10
N ILE A 467 9.31 7.42 -3.38
CA ILE A 467 8.55 6.44 -2.59
C ILE A 467 9.07 6.38 -1.15
N THR A 468 8.16 6.26 -0.18
CA THR A 468 8.52 6.08 1.24
C THR A 468 8.89 4.64 1.55
N SER A 469 9.72 4.44 2.56
CA SER A 469 10.14 3.11 3.02
C SER A 469 8.97 2.34 3.62
N GLY A 470 8.61 1.21 3.00
CA GLY A 470 7.55 0.33 3.46
C GLY A 470 6.19 0.58 2.80
N ASN A 471 5.12 0.16 3.47
CA ASN A 471 3.77 0.13 2.91
C ASN A 471 3.18 1.55 2.77
N LEU A 472 2.46 1.83 1.68
CA LEU A 472 2.04 3.19 1.31
C LEU A 472 0.69 3.65 1.89
N ASN A 473 -0.05 2.80 2.60
CA ASN A 473 -1.39 3.19 3.07
C ASN A 473 -1.34 4.32 4.13
N ALA A 474 -0.47 4.21 5.13
CA ALA A 474 -0.33 5.24 6.16
C ALA A 474 0.22 6.57 5.60
N PRO A 475 1.27 6.60 4.76
CA PRO A 475 1.68 7.83 4.08
C PRO A 475 0.57 8.45 3.23
N THR A 476 -0.26 7.66 2.54
CA THR A 476 -1.40 8.17 1.75
C THR A 476 -2.47 8.81 2.64
N LEU A 477 -2.77 8.22 3.79
CA LEU A 477 -3.66 8.81 4.78
C LEU A 477 -3.11 10.14 5.32
N MET A 478 -1.81 10.19 5.63
CA MET A 478 -1.12 11.39 6.10
C MET A 478 -1.15 12.51 5.05
N ILE A 479 -0.87 12.20 3.80
CA ILE A 479 -0.98 13.15 2.68
C ILE A 479 -2.41 13.74 2.62
N ALA A 480 -3.43 12.92 2.77
CA ALA A 480 -4.82 13.36 2.67
C ALA A 480 -5.27 14.19 3.88
N GLU A 481 -4.83 13.85 5.10
CA GLU A 481 -5.08 14.69 6.29
C GLU A 481 -4.43 16.06 6.14
N ARG A 482 -3.18 16.10 5.69
CA ARG A 482 -2.47 17.36 5.46
C ARG A 482 -3.09 18.18 4.31
N ALA A 483 -3.46 17.53 3.23
CA ALA A 483 -4.16 18.17 2.11
C ALA A 483 -5.48 18.81 2.55
N SER A 484 -6.22 18.19 3.46
CA SER A 484 -7.45 18.74 4.01
C SER A 484 -7.20 20.08 4.69
N ASP A 485 -6.12 20.19 5.47
CA ASP A 485 -5.75 21.46 6.13
C ASP A 485 -5.34 22.53 5.10
N PHE A 486 -4.59 22.18 4.05
CA PHE A 486 -4.28 23.11 2.96
C PHE A 486 -5.55 23.60 2.22
N ILE A 487 -6.53 22.73 2.00
CA ILE A 487 -7.78 23.06 1.30
C ILE A 487 -8.66 23.97 2.18
N LEU A 488 -8.71 23.72 3.48
CA LEU A 488 -9.51 24.46 4.44
C LEU A 488 -8.79 25.70 5.02
N ASN A 489 -7.52 25.95 4.60
CA ASN A 489 -6.66 27.00 5.13
C ASN A 489 -6.46 26.92 6.66
N LEU A 490 -6.35 25.69 7.19
CA LEU A 490 -6.06 25.44 8.59
C LEU A 490 -4.54 25.34 8.80
N ASN A 491 -4.04 25.94 9.88
CA ASN A 491 -2.64 25.78 10.32
C ASN A 491 -2.64 24.86 11.54
N LEU A 492 -1.99 23.71 11.44
CA LEU A 492 -1.63 22.89 12.60
C LEU A 492 -0.29 23.34 13.17
#